data_b7d0807a318657dd7e91e2f7cdc05622
#
_entry.id   b7d0807a318657dd7e91e2f7cdc05622
#
_cell.length_a   1.000
_cell.length_b   1.000
_cell.length_c   1.000
_cell.angle_alpha   90.00
_cell.angle_beta   90.00
_cell.angle_gamma   90.00
#
_symmetry.space_group_name_H-M   'P 1'
#
loop_
_entity.id
_entity.type
_entity.pdbx_description
1 polymer ?
#
loop_
_entity_poly.entity_id
_entity_poly.type
_entity_poly.pdbx_seq_one_letter_code
_entity_poly.pdbx_strand_id
1 'polypeptide(L)'
;MELFVIRHTEVNNPDNLCYGKYEIPLKNNYKTKTKRIFQKLPNDFDKVYSSPSKRCTDLLKLTAKEFTEIKELHELDFGDWEGKKWDEINQTDLNFWMNDYVNKSPKNGEKMTDLYDRVIEFTENKLNFNLSKILFVTHSGVIRVLLSKALNINLNKVFNIPIKHDEIYRFNININKKVQLLFLDMLNVESNKITKNLF
;
A
#
# COMPACT_ATOMS: atom_id res chain seq x y z
N MET A 1 -18.64 4.43 -4.22
CA MET A 1 -17.96 4.24 -2.91
C MET A 1 -16.62 4.93 -2.94
N GLU A 2 -16.32 5.76 -1.94
CA GLU A 2 -15.00 6.39 -1.81
C GLU A 2 -14.03 5.44 -1.08
N LEU A 3 -12.85 5.26 -1.65
CA LEU A 3 -11.76 4.51 -1.04
C LEU A 3 -10.60 5.47 -0.72
N PHE A 4 -10.26 5.58 0.55
CA PHE A 4 -9.08 6.26 1.04
C PHE A 4 -7.98 5.23 1.30
N VAL A 5 -6.77 5.52 0.88
CA VAL A 5 -5.62 4.62 1.07
C VAL A 5 -4.45 5.40 1.65
N ILE A 6 -3.87 4.89 2.72
CA ILE A 6 -2.65 5.43 3.30
C ILE A 6 -1.58 4.35 3.43
N ARG A 7 -0.34 4.77 3.25
CA ARG A 7 0.83 3.96 3.60
C ARG A 7 1.12 4.10 5.09
N HIS A 8 1.59 3.02 5.73
CA HIS A 8 2.17 3.12 7.09
C HIS A 8 3.23 4.23 7.16
N THR A 9 3.51 4.77 8.34
CA THR A 9 4.56 5.78 8.54
C THR A 9 5.96 5.15 8.40
N GLU A 10 7.01 5.98 8.38
CA GLU A 10 8.38 5.50 8.16
C GLU A 10 8.80 4.46 9.19
N VAL A 11 9.54 3.48 8.71
CA VAL A 11 10.15 2.42 9.52
C VAL A 11 11.56 2.82 9.96
N ASN A 12 12.01 2.25 11.07
CA ASN A 12 13.39 2.34 11.54
C ASN A 12 14.20 1.20 10.90
N ASN A 13 14.83 1.48 9.77
CA ASN A 13 15.60 0.54 8.97
C ASN A 13 17.03 1.07 8.68
N PRO A 14 17.88 1.22 9.70
CA PRO A 14 19.22 1.78 9.53
C PRO A 14 20.14 0.86 8.70
N ASP A 15 19.89 -0.45 8.74
CA ASP A 15 20.68 -1.45 8.02
C ASP A 15 20.25 -1.66 6.57
N ASN A 16 19.27 -0.89 6.09
CA ASN A 16 18.73 -1.00 4.73
C ASN A 16 18.29 -2.44 4.37
N LEU A 17 17.54 -3.07 5.28
CA LEU A 17 17.02 -4.41 5.07
C LEU A 17 15.96 -4.44 3.99
N CYS A 18 15.94 -5.51 3.21
CA CYS A 18 14.81 -5.88 2.36
C CYS A 18 13.63 -6.28 3.24
N TYR A 19 12.47 -5.67 3.05
CA TYR A 19 11.27 -5.99 3.81
C TYR A 19 10.01 -5.80 2.97
N GLY A 20 9.19 -6.80 2.97
CA GLY A 20 7.84 -6.81 2.45
C GLY A 20 6.91 -7.27 3.57
N LYS A 21 6.87 -8.56 3.83
CA LYS A 21 6.17 -9.15 4.98
C LYS A 21 6.99 -9.12 6.28
N TYR A 22 8.32 -9.01 6.18
CA TYR A 22 9.19 -8.91 7.35
C TYR A 22 8.80 -7.74 8.25
N GLU A 23 8.77 -7.98 9.57
CA GLU A 23 8.36 -6.97 10.54
C GLU A 23 9.53 -6.05 10.91
N ILE A 24 9.41 -4.80 10.51
CA ILE A 24 10.33 -3.72 10.88
C ILE A 24 9.61 -2.72 11.77
N PRO A 25 10.23 -2.26 12.86
CA PRO A 25 9.62 -1.29 13.77
C PRO A 25 9.45 0.07 13.08
N LEU A 26 8.42 0.80 13.48
CA LEU A 26 8.21 2.18 13.06
C LEU A 26 9.24 3.11 13.71
N LYS A 27 9.55 4.25 13.08
CA LYS A 27 10.35 5.32 13.71
C LYS A 27 9.65 5.88 14.94
N ASN A 28 10.42 6.38 15.91
CA ASN A 28 9.90 6.89 17.18
C ASN A 28 8.83 7.99 17.04
N ASN A 29 8.84 8.76 15.96
CA ASN A 29 7.88 9.83 15.70
C ASN A 29 6.57 9.36 15.04
N TYR A 30 6.37 8.05 14.86
CA TYR A 30 5.20 7.51 14.16
C TYR A 30 3.87 7.95 14.76
N LYS A 31 3.78 8.08 16.10
CA LYS A 31 2.56 8.53 16.78
C LYS A 31 2.13 9.93 16.34
N THR A 32 3.08 10.86 16.27
CA THR A 32 2.83 12.24 15.83
C THR A 32 2.45 12.29 14.36
N LYS A 33 3.15 11.53 13.51
CA LYS A 33 2.82 11.44 12.08
C LYS A 33 1.44 10.80 11.84
N THR A 34 1.14 9.71 12.52
CA THR A 34 -0.18 9.09 12.47
C THR A 34 -1.29 10.08 12.81
N LYS A 35 -1.14 10.83 13.92
CA LYS A 35 -2.12 11.84 14.33
C LYS A 35 -2.36 12.87 13.22
N ARG A 36 -1.30 13.39 12.59
CA ARG A 36 -1.40 14.36 11.48
C ARG A 36 -2.15 13.79 10.27
N ILE A 37 -1.84 12.54 9.88
CA ILE A 37 -2.53 11.87 8.78
C ILE A 37 -4.02 11.72 9.09
N PHE A 38 -4.36 11.20 10.27
CA PHE A 38 -5.75 10.96 10.65
C PHE A 38 -6.56 12.26 10.86
N GLN A 39 -5.92 13.38 11.19
CA GLN A 39 -6.57 14.70 11.22
C GLN A 39 -7.01 15.20 9.84
N LYS A 40 -6.42 14.68 8.75
CA LYS A 40 -6.77 15.03 7.36
C LYS A 40 -7.73 14.04 6.72
N LEU A 41 -7.97 12.89 7.37
CA LEU A 41 -8.91 11.89 6.93
C LEU A 41 -10.33 12.20 7.45
N PRO A 42 -11.38 11.79 6.72
CA PRO A 42 -12.74 11.76 7.26
C PRO A 42 -12.83 10.94 8.55
N ASN A 43 -13.79 11.29 9.41
CA ASN A 43 -14.02 10.55 10.66
C ASN A 43 -15.09 9.46 10.50
N ASP A 44 -15.89 9.52 9.45
CA ASP A 44 -17.11 8.76 9.18
C ASP A 44 -16.87 7.61 8.20
N PHE A 45 -15.80 6.83 8.39
CA PHE A 45 -15.61 5.61 7.62
C PHE A 45 -16.58 4.53 8.03
N ASP A 46 -17.29 3.94 7.06
CA ASP A 46 -18.14 2.78 7.29
C ASP A 46 -17.33 1.54 7.66
N LYS A 47 -16.11 1.41 7.10
CA LYS A 47 -15.20 0.31 7.37
C LYS A 47 -13.75 0.73 7.21
N VAL A 48 -12.90 0.18 8.08
CA VAL A 48 -11.45 0.33 8.03
C VAL A 48 -10.82 -1.05 7.85
N TYR A 49 -9.98 -1.18 6.82
CA TYR A 49 -9.21 -2.38 6.54
C TYR A 49 -7.73 -2.12 6.70
N SER A 50 -7.02 -3.05 7.30
CA SER A 50 -5.57 -2.97 7.51
C SER A 50 -4.84 -4.16 6.92
N SER A 51 -3.65 -3.91 6.38
CA SER A 51 -2.66 -4.99 6.31
C SER A 51 -2.42 -5.56 7.72
N PRO A 52 -2.23 -6.88 7.88
CA PRO A 52 -1.90 -7.49 9.19
C PRO A 52 -0.53 -7.09 9.74
N SER A 53 0.36 -6.50 8.92
CA SER A 53 1.68 -6.05 9.37
C SER A 53 1.57 -5.08 10.54
N LYS A 54 2.39 -5.27 11.59
CA LYS A 54 2.38 -4.41 12.81
C LYS A 54 2.52 -2.93 12.48
N ARG A 55 3.36 -2.56 11.49
CA ARG A 55 3.54 -1.18 11.05
C ARG A 55 2.27 -0.53 10.49
N CYS A 56 1.25 -1.32 10.09
CA CYS A 56 -0.08 -0.83 9.70
C CYS A 56 -1.05 -0.85 10.89
N THR A 57 -1.14 -1.97 11.60
CA THR A 57 -2.09 -2.13 12.72
C THR A 57 -1.77 -1.20 13.89
N ASP A 58 -0.49 -0.91 14.16
CA ASP A 58 -0.08 -0.02 15.24
C ASP A 58 -0.51 1.44 15.01
N LEU A 59 -0.64 1.87 13.74
CA LEU A 59 -1.24 3.18 13.44
C LEU A 59 -2.71 3.22 13.86
N LEU A 60 -3.47 2.18 13.56
CA LEU A 60 -4.91 2.10 13.84
C LEU A 60 -5.19 1.97 15.33
N LYS A 61 -4.38 1.22 16.07
CA LYS A 61 -4.48 1.11 17.53
C LYS A 61 -4.38 2.47 18.25
N LEU A 62 -3.70 3.47 17.65
CA LEU A 62 -3.63 4.83 18.19
C LEU A 62 -4.93 5.63 17.99
N THR A 63 -5.80 5.21 17.08
CA THR A 63 -7.00 5.96 16.70
C THR A 63 -8.27 5.48 17.39
N ALA A 64 -8.20 4.39 18.14
CA ALA A 64 -9.36 3.68 18.73
C ALA A 64 -10.46 3.29 17.70
N LYS A 65 -10.12 3.29 16.40
CA LYS A 65 -11.05 2.83 15.35
C LYS A 65 -11.02 1.30 15.26
N GLU A 66 -12.18 0.70 15.16
CA GLU A 66 -12.28 -0.70 14.80
C GLU A 66 -11.79 -0.93 13.38
N PHE A 67 -11.06 -2.01 13.15
CA PHE A 67 -10.56 -2.37 11.83
C PHE A 67 -10.55 -3.88 11.63
N THR A 68 -10.53 -4.28 10.37
CA THR A 68 -10.41 -5.69 9.96
C THR A 68 -9.08 -5.90 9.26
N GLU A 69 -8.32 -6.89 9.71
CA GLU A 69 -7.07 -7.28 9.05
C GLU A 69 -7.36 -8.10 7.80
N ILE A 70 -6.74 -7.71 6.69
CA ILE A 70 -6.91 -8.31 5.37
C ILE A 70 -5.55 -8.69 4.83
N LYS A 71 -5.31 -9.99 4.66
CA LYS A 71 -4.02 -10.51 4.17
C LYS A 71 -3.71 -10.09 2.74
N GLU A 72 -4.70 -9.84 1.91
CA GLU A 72 -4.55 -9.33 0.56
C GLU A 72 -3.93 -7.91 0.52
N LEU A 73 -3.95 -7.18 1.65
CA LEU A 73 -3.32 -5.87 1.80
C LEU A 73 -1.88 -5.90 2.31
N HIS A 74 -1.26 -7.08 2.48
CA HIS A 74 0.18 -7.18 2.76
C HIS A 74 1.02 -6.56 1.64
N GLU A 75 2.25 -6.14 1.98
CA GLU A 75 3.25 -5.72 1.00
C GLU A 75 3.69 -6.91 0.13
N LEU A 76 4.37 -6.64 -0.98
CA LEU A 76 5.03 -7.65 -1.81
C LEU A 76 5.94 -8.52 -0.93
N ASP A 77 5.81 -9.84 -1.08
CA ASP A 77 6.64 -10.81 -0.38
C ASP A 77 7.97 -10.97 -1.11
N PHE A 78 9.07 -10.61 -0.44
CA PHE A 78 10.42 -10.77 -1.00
C PHE A 78 11.05 -12.14 -0.66
N GLY A 79 10.30 -13.06 -0.06
CA GLY A 79 10.71 -14.43 0.21
C GLY A 79 12.05 -14.53 0.96
N ASP A 80 13.01 -15.29 0.40
CA ASP A 80 14.32 -15.53 1.02
C ASP A 80 15.20 -14.27 1.15
N TRP A 81 14.78 -13.13 0.60
CA TRP A 81 15.49 -11.84 0.76
C TRP A 81 15.03 -11.06 1.99
N GLU A 82 13.89 -11.41 2.55
CA GLU A 82 13.31 -10.73 3.71
C GLU A 82 14.30 -10.72 4.91
N GLY A 83 14.53 -9.53 5.47
CA GLY A 83 15.43 -9.32 6.60
C GLY A 83 16.93 -9.31 6.27
N LYS A 84 17.33 -9.51 5.01
CA LYS A 84 18.71 -9.34 4.55
C LYS A 84 18.95 -7.89 4.13
N LYS A 85 20.19 -7.42 4.22
CA LYS A 85 20.57 -6.15 3.61
C LYS A 85 20.52 -6.27 2.08
N TRP A 86 20.12 -5.19 1.41
CA TRP A 86 20.06 -5.21 -0.06
C TRP A 86 21.40 -5.51 -0.73
N ASP A 87 22.51 -5.11 -0.12
CA ASP A 87 23.87 -5.38 -0.61
C ASP A 87 24.37 -6.82 -0.32
N GLU A 88 23.71 -7.55 0.60
CA GLU A 88 23.97 -8.97 0.89
C GLU A 88 23.19 -9.92 -0.02
N ILE A 89 22.21 -9.42 -0.78
CA ILE A 89 21.44 -10.22 -1.74
C ILE A 89 22.35 -10.54 -2.94
N ASN A 90 22.31 -11.80 -3.39
CA ASN A 90 23.07 -12.21 -4.57
C ASN A 90 22.72 -11.31 -5.76
N GLN A 91 23.75 -10.64 -6.32
CA GLN A 91 23.55 -9.64 -7.37
C GLN A 91 23.01 -10.24 -8.68
N THR A 92 23.31 -11.50 -8.97
CA THR A 92 22.76 -12.19 -10.14
C THR A 92 21.25 -12.38 -9.98
N ASP A 93 20.81 -12.83 -8.80
CA ASP A 93 19.39 -13.04 -8.50
C ASP A 93 18.63 -11.70 -8.47
N LEU A 94 19.24 -10.67 -7.86
CA LEU A 94 18.67 -9.35 -7.80
C LEU A 94 18.49 -8.75 -9.20
N ASN A 95 19.51 -8.81 -10.04
CA ASN A 95 19.46 -8.35 -11.42
C ASN A 95 18.46 -9.14 -12.26
N PHE A 96 18.38 -10.46 -12.06
CA PHE A 96 17.40 -11.31 -12.72
C PHE A 96 15.97 -10.89 -12.39
N TRP A 97 15.69 -10.58 -11.12
CA TRP A 97 14.40 -10.06 -10.69
C TRP A 97 14.14 -8.63 -11.19
N MET A 98 15.09 -7.71 -11.04
CA MET A 98 14.93 -6.32 -11.45
C MET A 98 14.65 -6.17 -12.95
N ASN A 99 15.17 -7.06 -13.78
CA ASN A 99 14.92 -7.03 -15.24
C ASN A 99 13.49 -7.43 -15.60
N ASP A 100 12.77 -8.15 -14.75
CA ASP A 100 11.38 -8.57 -15.00
C ASP A 100 10.63 -8.88 -13.68
N TYR A 101 10.60 -7.93 -12.76
CA TYR A 101 9.91 -8.08 -11.47
C TYR A 101 8.38 -8.30 -11.60
N VAL A 102 7.84 -8.06 -12.80
CA VAL A 102 6.42 -8.32 -13.09
C VAL A 102 6.14 -9.81 -13.09
N ASN A 103 6.99 -10.59 -13.76
CA ASN A 103 6.78 -12.02 -14.00
C ASN A 103 7.72 -12.91 -13.18
N LYS A 104 8.72 -12.33 -12.52
CA LYS A 104 9.71 -13.03 -11.70
C LYS A 104 9.55 -12.68 -10.24
N SER A 105 9.79 -13.64 -9.36
CA SER A 105 9.79 -13.44 -7.91
C SER A 105 11.17 -13.73 -7.33
N PRO A 106 11.52 -13.15 -6.20
CA PRO A 106 12.54 -13.72 -5.33
C PRO A 106 12.18 -15.17 -4.99
N LYS A 107 13.17 -15.98 -4.63
CA LYS A 107 12.90 -17.35 -4.20
C LYS A 107 11.97 -17.36 -2.99
N ASN A 108 10.91 -18.17 -3.05
CA ASN A 108 9.82 -18.24 -2.06
C ASN A 108 9.03 -16.93 -1.87
N GLY A 109 9.19 -15.95 -2.76
CA GLY A 109 8.46 -14.67 -2.73
C GLY A 109 7.36 -14.55 -3.78
N GLU A 110 6.79 -13.36 -3.90
CA GLU A 110 5.73 -13.01 -4.86
C GLU A 110 6.30 -12.32 -6.11
N LYS A 111 5.62 -12.48 -7.24
CA LYS A 111 5.72 -11.62 -8.42
C LYS A 111 4.86 -10.37 -8.21
N MET A 112 5.12 -9.32 -8.97
CA MET A 112 4.24 -8.15 -8.98
C MET A 112 2.84 -8.50 -9.50
N THR A 113 2.70 -9.47 -10.41
CA THR A 113 1.40 -9.97 -10.87
C THR A 113 0.62 -10.63 -9.74
N ASP A 114 1.25 -11.41 -8.86
CA ASP A 114 0.58 -12.07 -7.74
C ASP A 114 0.04 -11.02 -6.74
N LEU A 115 0.85 -9.98 -6.45
CA LEU A 115 0.41 -8.83 -5.65
C LEU A 115 -0.78 -8.12 -6.32
N TYR A 116 -0.70 -7.88 -7.63
CA TYR A 116 -1.77 -7.24 -8.38
C TYR A 116 -3.06 -8.05 -8.30
N ASP A 117 -2.99 -9.34 -8.58
CA ASP A 117 -4.18 -10.20 -8.64
C ASP A 117 -4.89 -10.26 -7.28
N ARG A 118 -4.16 -10.45 -6.15
CA ARG A 118 -4.79 -10.52 -4.83
C ARG A 118 -5.39 -9.20 -4.37
N VAL A 119 -4.74 -8.07 -4.67
CA VAL A 119 -5.24 -6.73 -4.29
C VAL A 119 -6.47 -6.38 -5.11
N ILE A 120 -6.46 -6.63 -6.42
CA ILE A 120 -7.59 -6.33 -7.30
C ILE A 120 -8.75 -7.28 -7.03
N GLU A 121 -8.50 -8.57 -6.84
CA GLU A 121 -9.53 -9.53 -6.45
C GLU A 121 -10.24 -9.11 -5.15
N PHE A 122 -9.49 -8.66 -4.13
CA PHE A 122 -10.08 -8.14 -2.90
C PHE A 122 -10.91 -6.88 -3.17
N THR A 123 -10.35 -5.93 -3.92
CA THR A 123 -10.97 -4.63 -4.14
C THR A 123 -12.20 -4.69 -5.04
N GLU A 124 -12.21 -5.57 -6.05
CA GLU A 124 -13.29 -5.66 -7.04
C GLU A 124 -14.36 -6.72 -6.69
N ASN A 125 -14.03 -7.76 -5.90
CA ASN A 125 -14.92 -8.89 -5.71
C ASN A 125 -15.29 -9.21 -4.25
N LYS A 126 -14.48 -8.77 -3.27
CA LYS A 126 -14.70 -9.11 -1.87
C LYS A 126 -15.17 -7.95 -0.98
N LEU A 127 -15.14 -6.72 -1.47
CA LEU A 127 -15.64 -5.57 -0.73
C LEU A 127 -17.17 -5.58 -0.65
N ASN A 128 -17.70 -5.10 0.47
CA ASN A 128 -19.12 -4.80 0.58
C ASN A 128 -19.41 -3.46 -0.12
N PHE A 129 -20.01 -3.50 -1.27
CA PHE A 129 -20.32 -2.32 -2.08
C PHE A 129 -21.52 -1.49 -1.61
N ASN A 130 -22.21 -1.91 -0.55
CA ASN A 130 -23.22 -1.08 0.12
C ASN A 130 -22.62 0.00 1.03
N LEU A 131 -21.29 -0.02 1.23
CA LEU A 131 -20.57 0.99 1.97
C LEU A 131 -20.34 2.25 1.12
N SER A 132 -20.33 3.40 1.77
CA SER A 132 -20.11 4.69 1.09
C SER A 132 -18.65 5.12 1.13
N LYS A 133 -17.96 4.85 2.26
CA LYS A 133 -16.62 5.35 2.52
C LYS A 133 -15.78 4.34 3.30
N ILE A 134 -14.64 3.94 2.76
CA ILE A 134 -13.73 2.97 3.38
C ILE A 134 -12.29 3.49 3.43
N LEU A 135 -11.52 2.98 4.39
CA LEU A 135 -10.10 3.28 4.55
C LEU A 135 -9.27 2.00 4.43
N PHE A 136 -8.20 2.03 3.64
CA PHE A 136 -7.11 1.04 3.65
C PHE A 136 -5.87 1.62 4.31
N VAL A 137 -5.32 0.90 5.29
CA VAL A 137 -3.99 1.18 5.86
C VAL A 137 -3.05 0.07 5.39
N THR A 138 -2.09 0.41 4.55
CA THR A 138 -1.32 -0.58 3.79
C THR A 138 0.10 -0.11 3.43
N HIS A 139 0.62 -0.53 2.31
CA HIS A 139 2.01 -0.43 1.87
C HIS A 139 2.14 0.20 0.48
N SER A 140 3.38 0.48 0.10
CA SER A 140 3.68 1.13 -1.19
C SER A 140 3.35 0.27 -2.40
N GLY A 141 3.58 -1.04 -2.34
CA GLY A 141 3.27 -1.96 -3.45
C GLY A 141 1.77 -2.03 -3.72
N VAL A 142 0.96 -2.15 -2.66
CA VAL A 142 -0.51 -2.16 -2.77
C VAL A 142 -1.03 -0.86 -3.38
N ILE A 143 -0.52 0.31 -2.94
CA ILE A 143 -0.92 1.61 -3.50
C ILE A 143 -0.54 1.69 -4.99
N ARG A 144 0.66 1.22 -5.37
CA ARG A 144 1.09 1.16 -6.78
C ARG A 144 0.17 0.29 -7.63
N VAL A 145 -0.28 -0.85 -7.11
CA VAL A 145 -1.25 -1.72 -7.79
C VAL A 145 -2.57 -0.99 -8.01
N LEU A 146 -3.12 -0.34 -6.99
CA LEU A 146 -4.37 0.42 -7.11
C LEU A 146 -4.23 1.57 -8.13
N LEU A 147 -3.12 2.30 -8.12
CA LEU A 147 -2.83 3.36 -9.09
C LEU A 147 -2.64 2.80 -10.51
N SER A 148 -1.93 1.67 -10.66
CA SER A 148 -1.77 0.97 -11.93
C SER A 148 -3.11 0.63 -12.55
N LYS A 149 -4.02 0.04 -11.77
CA LYS A 149 -5.38 -0.29 -12.21
C LYS A 149 -6.20 0.95 -12.57
N ALA A 150 -6.22 1.95 -11.67
CA ALA A 150 -7.06 3.14 -11.83
C ALA A 150 -6.61 4.04 -12.99
N LEU A 151 -5.32 4.11 -13.27
CA LEU A 151 -4.71 4.98 -14.28
C LEU A 151 -4.27 4.21 -15.55
N ASN A 152 -4.55 2.91 -15.61
CA ASN A 152 -4.12 2.02 -16.70
C ASN A 152 -2.60 2.07 -16.97
N ILE A 153 -1.81 2.10 -15.89
CA ILE A 153 -0.35 2.11 -15.97
C ILE A 153 0.16 0.67 -16.04
N ASN A 154 1.06 0.39 -16.97
CA ASN A 154 1.66 -0.95 -17.05
C ASN A 154 2.47 -1.28 -15.79
N LEU A 155 2.34 -2.51 -15.27
CA LEU A 155 3.01 -2.97 -14.06
C LEU A 155 4.54 -2.82 -14.12
N ASN A 156 5.15 -2.89 -15.28
CA ASN A 156 6.61 -2.67 -15.43
C ASN A 156 7.06 -1.22 -15.17
N LYS A 157 6.11 -0.29 -14.97
CA LYS A 157 6.36 1.13 -14.66
C LYS A 157 5.98 1.52 -13.24
N VAL A 158 5.38 0.61 -12.46
CA VAL A 158 4.82 0.98 -11.14
C VAL A 158 5.86 1.43 -10.11
N PHE A 159 7.10 0.95 -10.20
CA PHE A 159 8.17 1.41 -9.31
C PHE A 159 8.63 2.84 -9.60
N ASN A 160 8.31 3.40 -10.78
CA ASN A 160 8.56 4.81 -11.09
C ASN A 160 7.57 5.74 -10.37
N ILE A 161 6.48 5.21 -9.78
CA ILE A 161 5.51 5.99 -9.02
C ILE A 161 6.05 6.21 -7.60
N PRO A 162 6.38 7.44 -7.21
CA PRO A 162 6.82 7.71 -5.85
C PRO A 162 5.64 7.60 -4.89
N ILE A 163 5.75 6.76 -3.86
CA ILE A 163 4.74 6.62 -2.80
C ILE A 163 5.37 7.03 -1.47
N LYS A 164 4.99 8.20 -0.97
CA LYS A 164 5.49 8.70 0.32
C LYS A 164 4.65 8.21 1.49
N HIS A 165 5.17 8.36 2.70
CA HIS A 165 4.49 7.91 3.94
C HIS A 165 3.46 8.92 4.48
N ASP A 166 3.47 10.14 3.96
CA ASP A 166 2.64 11.28 4.40
C ASP A 166 1.61 11.67 3.33
N GLU A 167 1.18 10.70 2.54
CA GLU A 167 0.23 10.89 1.44
C GLU A 167 -1.06 10.10 1.68
N ILE A 168 -2.19 10.74 1.38
CA ILE A 168 -3.51 10.14 1.37
C ILE A 168 -3.95 10.04 -0.09
N TYR A 169 -4.20 8.84 -0.57
CA TYR A 169 -4.68 8.57 -1.93
C TYR A 169 -6.19 8.38 -1.88
N ARG A 170 -6.92 9.03 -2.78
CA ARG A 170 -8.37 8.87 -2.90
C ARG A 170 -8.75 8.27 -4.23
N PHE A 171 -9.63 7.29 -4.16
CA PHE A 171 -10.21 6.62 -5.31
C PHE A 171 -11.72 6.62 -5.20
N ASN A 172 -12.39 6.49 -6.35
CA ASN A 172 -13.80 6.17 -6.41
C ASN A 172 -13.96 4.76 -7.00
N ILE A 173 -14.76 3.94 -6.36
CA ILE A 173 -15.15 2.63 -6.88
C ILE A 173 -16.58 2.73 -7.38
N ASN A 174 -16.75 2.69 -8.71
CA ASN A 174 -18.04 2.69 -9.38
C ASN A 174 -18.48 1.28 -9.71
N ILE A 175 -19.78 1.00 -9.54
CA ILE A 175 -20.39 -0.31 -9.78
C ILE A 175 -21.44 -0.16 -10.87
N ASN A 176 -20.98 -0.08 -12.12
CA ASN A 176 -21.84 -0.09 -13.30
C ASN A 176 -21.44 -1.29 -14.16
N LYS A 177 -22.26 -2.35 -14.26
CA LYS A 177 -21.97 -3.58 -15.04
C LYS A 177 -20.64 -4.28 -14.72
N LYS A 178 -19.57 -3.53 -14.42
CA LYS A 178 -18.24 -3.95 -13.92
C LYS A 178 -17.77 -2.96 -12.87
N VAL A 179 -17.01 -3.45 -11.91
CA VAL A 179 -16.34 -2.59 -10.92
C VAL A 179 -15.24 -1.78 -11.61
N GLN A 180 -15.24 -0.48 -11.40
CA GLN A 180 -14.24 0.44 -11.94
C GLN A 180 -13.59 1.20 -10.80
N LEU A 181 -12.29 1.09 -10.67
CA LEU A 181 -11.49 1.89 -9.75
C LEU A 181 -11.00 3.14 -10.49
N LEU A 182 -11.35 4.31 -9.98
CA LEU A 182 -10.97 5.62 -10.53
C LEU A 182 -10.12 6.37 -9.50
N PHE A 183 -8.92 6.80 -9.90
CA PHE A 183 -8.11 7.70 -9.08
C PHE A 183 -8.73 9.11 -9.09
N LEU A 184 -8.91 9.69 -7.91
CA LEU A 184 -9.43 11.05 -7.76
C LEU A 184 -8.31 12.06 -7.55
N ASP A 185 -7.55 11.89 -6.48
CA ASP A 185 -6.44 12.76 -6.11
C ASP A 185 -5.56 12.13 -5.02
N MET A 186 -4.48 12.85 -4.70
CA MET A 186 -3.57 12.58 -3.60
C MET A 186 -3.34 13.86 -2.81
N LEU A 187 -3.51 13.80 -1.49
CA LEU A 187 -3.17 14.86 -0.56
C LEU A 187 -1.85 14.55 0.13
N ASN A 188 -0.85 15.42 -0.03
CA ASN A 188 0.35 15.39 0.81
C ASN A 188 0.03 16.11 2.14
N VAL A 189 0.14 15.38 3.24
CA VAL A 189 -0.29 15.83 4.58
C VAL A 189 0.61 16.95 5.13
N GLU A 190 1.91 16.91 4.82
CA GLU A 190 2.88 17.89 5.33
C GLU A 190 2.77 19.24 4.60
N SER A 191 2.61 19.22 3.28
CA SER A 191 2.51 20.43 2.45
C SER A 191 1.10 20.93 2.19
N ASN A 192 0.06 20.17 2.58
CA ASN A 192 -1.34 20.39 2.21
C ASN A 192 -1.60 20.47 0.68
N LYS A 193 -0.69 19.95 -0.13
CA LYS A 193 -0.80 19.97 -1.58
C LYS A 193 -1.68 18.82 -2.07
N ILE A 194 -2.69 19.16 -2.87
CA ILE A 194 -3.52 18.17 -3.58
C ILE A 194 -2.99 18.02 -4.99
N THR A 195 -2.79 16.78 -5.42
CA THR A 195 -2.36 16.43 -6.78
C THR A 195 -3.42 15.53 -7.42
N LYS A 196 -3.96 15.97 -8.55
CA LYS A 196 -4.98 15.22 -9.32
C LYS A 196 -4.36 14.40 -10.44
N ASN A 197 -3.23 14.85 -10.97
CA ASN A 197 -2.48 14.16 -12.02
C ASN A 197 -1.12 13.76 -11.44
N LEU A 198 -0.80 12.49 -11.48
CA LEU A 198 0.48 11.96 -10.99
C LEU A 198 1.58 11.96 -12.07
N PHE A 199 1.22 12.27 -13.32
CA PHE A 199 2.09 12.30 -14.51
C PHE A 199 1.73 13.48 -15.39
#